data_60dba311a5626c7ff7cc17255b69779c
#
_entry.id   60dba311a5626c7ff7cc17255b69779c
#
_cell.length_a   1.000
_cell.length_b   1.000
_cell.length_c   1.000
_cell.angle_alpha   90.00
_cell.angle_beta   90.00
_cell.angle_gamma   90.00
#
_symmetry.space_group_name_H-M   'P 1'
#
loop_
_entity.id
_entity.type
_entity.pdbx_description
1 polymer ?
#
loop_
_entity_poly.entity_id
_entity_poly.type
_entity_poly.pdbx_seq_one_letter_code
_entity_poly.pdbx_strand_id
1 'polypeptide(L)'
;MQLESFLLKRFGHDAERLLKRMHTGGENNSKGTLYELQFTVARIFAIAALESNLDDFLISRQEAGFVDDIVLREKSRGVKRNYQARNSSGSTSKWSESLGRKFQLQQQLDLEFHGYEHSYQVLLVPDQARADQNNLAIPPEMRSYSASEFHPSADNSVALLCKNASVRSHVSKVCASNDLSDLDSAFRLVLSVCIDAPAVVSVGDFVGLARSISKPDLFSGTAPIRPGPPGWLLSKCAEFEGMKAEIKLGVYCVRYQGFEVTTGADLTEPDVAVLDGLDTPLKFMKFLMATLRHQLL
;
A
#
# COMPACT_ATOMS: atom_id res chain seq x y z
N MET A 1 -22.62 4.87 -8.96
CA MET A 1 -23.04 6.07 -8.15
C MET A 1 -21.75 6.70 -7.64
N GLN A 2 -21.58 8.02 -7.78
CA GLN A 2 -20.37 8.69 -7.29
C GLN A 2 -20.36 8.73 -5.74
N LEU A 3 -19.17 8.63 -5.13
CA LEU A 3 -18.97 8.57 -3.68
C LEU A 3 -19.67 9.72 -2.93
N GLU A 4 -19.51 10.96 -3.40
CA GLU A 4 -20.14 12.13 -2.78
C GLU A 4 -21.67 12.03 -2.77
N SER A 5 -22.28 11.59 -3.87
CA SER A 5 -23.72 11.38 -3.96
C SER A 5 -24.22 10.27 -3.02
N PHE A 6 -23.44 9.22 -2.84
CA PHE A 6 -23.73 8.16 -1.88
C PHE A 6 -23.69 8.68 -0.44
N LEU A 7 -22.60 9.38 -0.06
CA LEU A 7 -22.42 9.94 1.28
C LEU A 7 -23.54 10.91 1.65
N LEU A 8 -23.87 11.83 0.76
CA LEU A 8 -24.93 12.79 0.96
C LEU A 8 -26.28 12.11 1.20
N LYS A 9 -26.62 11.14 0.35
CA LYS A 9 -27.91 10.42 0.41
C LYS A 9 -28.01 9.51 1.66
N ARG A 10 -26.92 8.86 2.05
CA ARG A 10 -26.92 7.83 3.11
C ARG A 10 -26.62 8.41 4.49
N PHE A 11 -25.73 9.38 4.58
CA PHE A 11 -25.20 9.90 5.85
C PHE A 11 -25.41 11.40 6.07
N GLY A 12 -25.89 12.13 5.04
CA GLY A 12 -26.15 13.56 5.10
C GLY A 12 -24.91 14.46 4.91
N HIS A 13 -25.14 15.78 4.91
CA HIS A 13 -24.09 16.79 4.63
C HIS A 13 -22.94 16.80 5.63
N ASP A 14 -23.17 16.41 6.89
CA ASP A 14 -22.11 16.45 7.91
C ASP A 14 -21.05 15.36 7.68
N ALA A 15 -21.45 14.19 7.20
CA ALA A 15 -20.53 13.12 6.84
C ALA A 15 -19.72 13.47 5.58
N GLU A 16 -20.35 14.07 4.56
CA GLU A 16 -19.68 14.57 3.38
C GLU A 16 -18.62 15.63 3.74
N ARG A 17 -18.97 16.63 4.57
CA ARG A 17 -18.04 17.66 5.04
C ARG A 17 -16.90 17.08 5.88
N LEU A 18 -17.19 16.08 6.72
CA LEU A 18 -16.18 15.41 7.52
C LEU A 18 -15.16 14.71 6.63
N LEU A 19 -15.61 13.95 5.62
CA LEU A 19 -14.71 13.29 4.65
C LEU A 19 -13.82 14.30 3.92
N LYS A 20 -14.38 15.39 3.39
CA LYS A 20 -13.62 16.45 2.71
C LYS A 20 -12.54 17.07 3.60
N ARG A 21 -12.84 17.36 4.88
CA ARG A 21 -11.84 17.90 5.83
C ARG A 21 -10.72 16.92 6.13
N MET A 22 -11.00 15.63 6.21
CA MET A 22 -10.00 14.60 6.48
C MET A 22 -9.01 14.49 5.33
N HIS A 23 -9.51 14.46 4.10
CA HIS A 23 -8.67 14.39 2.91
C HIS A 23 -7.71 15.60 2.80
N THR A 24 -8.16 16.81 3.15
CA THR A 24 -7.31 18.02 3.13
C THR A 24 -6.31 18.09 4.29
N GLY A 25 -6.59 17.44 5.44
CA GLY A 25 -5.74 17.48 6.64
C GLY A 25 -4.53 16.52 6.61
N GLY A 26 -4.57 15.49 5.77
CA GLY A 26 -3.54 14.45 5.69
C GLY A 26 -2.20 14.90 5.10
N GLU A 27 -2.19 15.97 4.30
CA GLU A 27 -1.00 16.42 3.57
C GLU A 27 0.10 17.09 4.44
N ASN A 28 -0.16 17.40 5.71
CA ASN A 28 0.69 18.31 6.50
C ASN A 28 1.48 17.68 7.66
N ASN A 29 1.56 16.35 7.84
CA ASN A 29 2.13 15.76 9.05
C ASN A 29 3.29 14.77 8.84
N SER A 30 4.52 15.28 8.72
CA SER A 30 5.73 14.46 8.48
C SER A 30 6.10 13.44 9.58
N LYS A 31 5.75 13.69 10.86
CA LYS A 31 6.03 12.75 11.96
C LYS A 31 5.03 11.59 12.04
N GLY A 32 3.78 11.83 11.66
CA GLY A 32 2.79 10.78 11.47
C GLY A 32 3.21 9.84 10.35
N THR A 33 3.72 10.39 9.26
CA THR A 33 4.13 9.66 8.05
C THR A 33 5.18 8.58 8.32
N LEU A 34 6.20 8.83 9.17
CA LEU A 34 7.21 7.81 9.48
C LEU A 34 6.62 6.62 10.24
N TYR A 35 5.75 6.87 11.21
CA TYR A 35 5.09 5.82 11.99
C TYR A 35 4.17 4.96 11.11
N GLU A 36 3.39 5.59 10.25
CA GLU A 36 2.53 4.93 9.27
C GLU A 36 3.35 4.08 8.29
N LEU A 37 4.47 4.62 7.77
CA LEU A 37 5.38 3.91 6.89
C LEU A 37 6.02 2.70 7.56
N GLN A 38 6.51 2.84 8.80
CA GLN A 38 7.10 1.74 9.55
C GLN A 38 6.09 0.61 9.78
N PHE A 39 4.85 0.95 10.13
CA PHE A 39 3.78 -0.03 10.27
C PHE A 39 3.45 -0.69 8.93
N THR A 40 3.31 0.09 7.86
CA THR A 40 3.05 -0.44 6.52
C THR A 40 4.10 -1.47 6.10
N VAL A 41 5.38 -1.14 6.26
CA VAL A 41 6.50 -2.06 5.95
C VAL A 41 6.47 -3.28 6.85
N ALA A 42 6.20 -3.12 8.14
CA ALA A 42 6.06 -4.25 9.06
C ALA A 42 4.92 -5.19 8.64
N ARG A 43 3.79 -4.65 8.15
CA ARG A 43 2.68 -5.45 7.61
C ARG A 43 3.04 -6.15 6.30
N ILE A 44 3.76 -5.48 5.39
CA ILE A 44 4.28 -6.11 4.17
C ILE A 44 5.13 -7.33 4.52
N PHE A 45 6.09 -7.19 5.44
CA PHE A 45 6.93 -8.32 5.87
C PHE A 45 6.14 -9.40 6.60
N ALA A 46 5.16 -9.03 7.42
CA ALA A 46 4.30 -10.01 8.10
C ALA A 46 3.52 -10.86 7.10
N ILE A 47 2.91 -10.25 6.09
CA ILE A 47 2.19 -10.95 5.03
C ILE A 47 3.17 -11.79 4.21
N ALA A 48 4.31 -11.24 3.78
CA ALA A 48 5.31 -11.97 3.00
C ALA A 48 5.91 -13.17 3.75
N ALA A 49 5.94 -13.13 5.09
CA ALA A 49 6.44 -14.21 5.93
C ALA A 49 5.43 -15.33 6.21
N LEU A 50 4.13 -15.06 6.03
CA LEU A 50 3.04 -15.95 6.47
C LEU A 50 2.17 -16.46 5.31
N GLU A 51 2.08 -15.70 4.22
CA GLU A 51 1.16 -15.96 3.11
C GLU A 51 1.90 -16.39 1.85
N SER A 52 1.31 -17.30 1.08
CA SER A 52 1.88 -17.81 -0.17
C SER A 52 1.48 -16.97 -1.38
N ASN A 53 0.27 -16.40 -1.38
CA ASN A 53 -0.24 -15.55 -2.48
C ASN A 53 -0.20 -14.07 -2.09
N LEU A 54 0.95 -13.44 -2.31
CA LEU A 54 1.17 -12.04 -1.93
C LEU A 54 0.39 -11.04 -2.79
N ASP A 55 -0.05 -11.43 -3.98
CA ASP A 55 -0.83 -10.58 -4.88
C ASP A 55 -2.31 -10.48 -4.47
N ASP A 56 -2.74 -11.34 -3.56
CA ASP A 56 -4.06 -11.25 -2.95
C ASP A 56 -4.19 -10.07 -1.97
N PHE A 57 -3.06 -9.61 -1.44
CA PHE A 57 -3.00 -8.54 -0.46
C PHE A 57 -2.61 -7.22 -1.11
N LEU A 58 -3.52 -6.23 -1.05
CA LEU A 58 -3.27 -4.87 -1.52
C LEU A 58 -3.12 -3.92 -0.35
N ILE A 59 -2.12 -3.05 -0.43
CA ILE A 59 -1.89 -1.99 0.57
C ILE A 59 -1.96 -0.63 -0.12
N SER A 60 -2.57 0.31 0.59
CA SER A 60 -2.62 1.72 0.19
C SER A 60 -2.52 2.62 1.42
N ARG A 61 -2.21 3.89 1.19
CA ARG A 61 -2.13 4.92 2.22
C ARG A 61 -2.88 6.16 1.77
N GLN A 62 -3.42 6.91 2.74
CA GLN A 62 -4.09 8.20 2.52
C GLN A 62 -5.25 8.09 1.49
N GLU A 63 -6.06 7.03 1.61
CA GLU A 63 -7.26 6.89 0.79
C GLU A 63 -8.38 7.83 1.24
N ALA A 64 -9.25 8.19 0.31
CA ALA A 64 -10.46 8.93 0.65
C ALA A 64 -11.42 8.08 1.50
N GLY A 65 -11.45 8.32 2.80
CA GLY A 65 -12.24 7.58 3.79
C GLY A 65 -12.36 8.31 5.12
N PHE A 66 -13.12 7.75 6.04
CA PHE A 66 -13.22 8.22 7.42
C PHE A 66 -12.10 7.65 8.31
N VAL A 67 -11.44 6.58 7.85
CA VAL A 67 -10.26 5.94 8.43
C VAL A 67 -9.31 5.70 7.27
N ASP A 68 -8.34 6.58 7.09
CA ASP A 68 -7.67 6.82 5.81
C ASP A 68 -6.14 6.65 5.84
N ASP A 69 -5.51 6.50 7.01
CA ASP A 69 -4.04 6.52 7.06
C ASP A 69 -3.41 5.32 6.34
N ILE A 70 -3.90 4.09 6.61
CA ILE A 70 -3.43 2.87 5.93
C ILE A 70 -4.61 1.94 5.68
N VAL A 71 -4.66 1.34 4.50
CA VAL A 71 -5.68 0.36 4.12
C VAL A 71 -5.02 -0.93 3.63
N LEU A 72 -5.45 -2.05 4.19
CA LEU A 72 -5.07 -3.40 3.76
C LEU A 72 -6.30 -4.14 3.25
N ARG A 73 -6.20 -4.72 2.06
CA ARG A 73 -7.25 -5.54 1.43
C ARG A 73 -6.76 -6.96 1.21
N GLU A 74 -7.62 -7.91 1.46
CA GLU A 74 -7.47 -9.31 1.08
C GLU A 74 -8.57 -9.65 0.07
N LYS A 75 -8.20 -9.73 -1.21
CA LYS A 75 -9.16 -9.81 -2.32
C LYS A 75 -9.98 -11.09 -2.31
N SER A 76 -9.33 -12.23 -2.13
CA SER A 76 -9.97 -13.55 -2.16
C SER A 76 -11.04 -13.74 -1.07
N ARG A 77 -10.91 -13.02 0.04
CA ARG A 77 -11.83 -13.09 1.18
C ARG A 77 -12.77 -11.88 1.30
N GLY A 78 -12.70 -10.93 0.37
CA GLY A 78 -13.49 -9.71 0.44
C GLY A 78 -13.29 -8.89 1.73
N VAL A 79 -12.07 -8.95 2.32
CA VAL A 79 -11.76 -8.30 3.60
C VAL A 79 -11.04 -6.99 3.36
N LYS A 80 -11.47 -5.94 4.08
CA LYS A 80 -10.78 -4.66 4.16
C LYS A 80 -10.47 -4.31 5.62
N ARG A 81 -9.24 -3.88 5.89
CA ARG A 81 -8.81 -3.34 7.19
C ARG A 81 -8.33 -1.92 7.00
N ASN A 82 -8.94 -0.99 7.72
CA ASN A 82 -8.58 0.42 7.72
C ASN A 82 -7.91 0.76 9.05
N TYR A 83 -6.76 1.40 8.99
CA TYR A 83 -5.98 1.77 10.17
C TYR A 83 -5.96 3.28 10.32
N GLN A 84 -6.28 3.75 11.52
CA GLN A 84 -6.06 5.12 11.96
C GLN A 84 -4.84 5.14 12.87
N ALA A 85 -3.77 5.76 12.44
CA ALA A 85 -2.52 5.82 13.19
C ALA A 85 -2.48 7.04 14.14
N ARG A 86 -2.05 6.81 15.39
CA ARG A 86 -1.89 7.86 16.39
C ARG A 86 -0.55 7.71 17.10
N ASN A 87 0.49 8.34 16.54
CA ASN A 87 1.85 8.33 17.12
C ASN A 87 1.97 9.34 18.26
N SER A 88 1.18 9.19 19.32
CA SER A 88 1.27 10.02 20.52
C SER A 88 0.92 9.22 21.76
N SER A 89 1.50 9.61 22.90
CA SER A 89 1.15 9.06 24.23
C SER A 89 0.00 9.84 24.91
N GLY A 90 -0.47 10.93 24.29
CA GLY A 90 -1.45 11.86 24.85
C GLY A 90 -2.90 11.43 24.69
N SER A 91 -3.81 12.39 24.90
CA SER A 91 -5.25 12.20 24.78
C SER A 91 -5.73 11.85 23.38
N THR A 92 -4.98 12.27 22.35
CA THR A 92 -5.30 12.00 20.93
C THR A 92 -5.21 10.52 20.55
N SER A 93 -4.46 9.71 21.32
CA SER A 93 -4.37 8.25 21.14
C SER A 93 -5.43 7.46 21.89
N LYS A 94 -6.33 8.14 22.63
CA LYS A 94 -7.44 7.49 23.34
C LYS A 94 -8.63 7.26 22.40
N TRP A 95 -9.36 6.19 22.68
CA TRP A 95 -10.67 6.00 22.11
C TRP A 95 -11.59 7.19 22.47
N SER A 96 -12.39 7.66 21.54
CA SER A 96 -13.35 8.74 21.72
C SER A 96 -14.63 8.48 20.90
N GLU A 97 -15.73 9.08 21.29
CA GLU A 97 -17.00 8.99 20.54
C GLU A 97 -16.83 9.46 19.08
N SER A 98 -16.07 10.55 18.87
CA SER A 98 -15.81 11.07 17.52
C SER A 98 -15.04 10.07 16.66
N LEU A 99 -14.09 9.32 17.24
CA LEU A 99 -13.39 8.24 16.55
C LEU A 99 -14.33 7.07 16.29
N GLY A 100 -15.14 6.68 17.27
CA GLY A 100 -16.16 5.65 17.11
C GLY A 100 -17.12 5.98 15.97
N ARG A 101 -17.56 7.24 15.88
CA ARG A 101 -18.41 7.69 14.77
C ARG A 101 -17.72 7.55 13.41
N LYS A 102 -16.44 7.89 13.30
CA LYS A 102 -15.65 7.68 12.06
C LYS A 102 -15.55 6.20 11.69
N PHE A 103 -15.27 5.34 12.66
CA PHE A 103 -15.19 3.89 12.46
C PHE A 103 -16.51 3.31 11.98
N GLN A 104 -17.63 3.74 12.56
CA GLN A 104 -18.97 3.34 12.14
C GLN A 104 -19.28 3.78 10.69
N LEU A 105 -18.97 5.03 10.34
CA LEU A 105 -19.17 5.54 8.99
C LEU A 105 -18.30 4.81 7.97
N GLN A 106 -17.04 4.51 8.32
CA GLN A 106 -16.14 3.76 7.45
C GLN A 106 -16.62 2.33 7.23
N GLN A 107 -17.05 1.65 8.29
CA GLN A 107 -17.65 0.32 8.21
C GLN A 107 -18.81 0.29 7.20
N GLN A 108 -19.76 1.20 7.35
CA GLN A 108 -20.92 1.28 6.48
C GLN A 108 -20.55 1.62 5.05
N LEU A 109 -19.58 2.53 4.86
CA LEU A 109 -19.05 2.89 3.54
C LEU A 109 -18.45 1.66 2.82
N ASP A 110 -17.64 0.88 3.54
CA ASP A 110 -16.98 -0.29 2.98
C ASP A 110 -17.97 -1.40 2.61
N LEU A 111 -18.95 -1.67 3.46
CA LEU A 111 -19.94 -2.73 3.19
C LEU A 111 -20.97 -2.30 2.13
N GLU A 112 -21.53 -1.08 2.24
CA GLU A 112 -22.68 -0.67 1.42
C GLU A 112 -22.27 -0.05 0.07
N PHE A 113 -21.12 0.65 0.02
CA PHE A 113 -20.68 1.32 -1.22
C PHE A 113 -19.58 0.55 -1.93
N HIS A 114 -18.57 0.09 -1.20
CA HIS A 114 -17.43 -0.65 -1.79
C HIS A 114 -17.71 -2.15 -1.94
N GLY A 115 -18.74 -2.69 -1.29
CA GLY A 115 -19.17 -4.08 -1.44
C GLY A 115 -18.24 -5.12 -0.81
N TYR A 116 -17.43 -4.74 0.20
CA TYR A 116 -16.64 -5.70 0.96
C TYR A 116 -17.54 -6.61 1.80
N GLU A 117 -17.16 -7.87 1.94
CA GLU A 117 -17.87 -8.82 2.81
C GLU A 117 -17.60 -8.51 4.29
N HIS A 118 -16.35 -8.12 4.59
CA HIS A 118 -15.90 -7.79 5.94
C HIS A 118 -15.06 -6.51 5.92
N SER A 119 -15.34 -5.62 6.85
CA SER A 119 -14.55 -4.41 7.07
C SER A 119 -14.18 -4.25 8.53
N TYR A 120 -12.91 -3.97 8.81
CA TYR A 120 -12.39 -3.78 10.16
C TYR A 120 -11.73 -2.42 10.29
N GLN A 121 -11.96 -1.77 11.43
CA GLN A 121 -11.44 -0.46 11.76
C GLN A 121 -10.45 -0.58 12.92
N VAL A 122 -9.24 -0.14 12.75
CA VAL A 122 -8.17 -0.33 13.73
C VAL A 122 -7.56 0.99 14.14
N LEU A 123 -7.56 1.27 15.44
CA LEU A 123 -6.80 2.37 16.03
C LEU A 123 -5.38 1.87 16.36
N LEU A 124 -4.38 2.36 15.63
CA LEU A 124 -2.99 2.00 15.83
C LEU A 124 -2.33 2.97 16.81
N VAL A 125 -1.72 2.45 17.88
CA VAL A 125 -1.09 3.26 18.94
C VAL A 125 0.30 2.73 19.32
N PRO A 126 1.22 3.62 19.79
CA PRO A 126 2.60 3.24 20.09
C PRO A 126 2.82 2.63 21.48
N ASP A 127 1.76 2.39 22.25
CA ASP A 127 1.82 1.89 23.61
C ASP A 127 0.83 0.74 23.83
N GLN A 128 1.30 -0.41 24.34
CA GLN A 128 0.46 -1.59 24.55
C GLN A 128 -0.64 -1.36 25.58
N ALA A 129 -0.31 -0.73 26.73
CA ALA A 129 -1.30 -0.47 27.77
C ALA A 129 -2.41 0.48 27.24
N ARG A 130 -2.04 1.40 26.34
CA ARG A 130 -3.00 2.26 25.63
C ARG A 130 -3.91 1.46 24.69
N ALA A 131 -3.36 0.52 23.93
CA ALA A 131 -4.15 -0.35 23.06
C ALA A 131 -5.17 -1.16 23.88
N ASP A 132 -4.74 -1.72 25.01
CA ASP A 132 -5.60 -2.50 25.91
C ASP A 132 -6.71 -1.63 26.52
N GLN A 133 -6.39 -0.43 26.98
CA GLN A 133 -7.38 0.54 27.50
C GLN A 133 -8.39 0.95 26.43
N ASN A 134 -7.93 1.18 25.19
CA ASN A 134 -8.82 1.51 24.08
C ASN A 134 -9.76 0.34 23.77
N ASN A 135 -9.27 -0.89 23.76
CA ASN A 135 -10.10 -2.07 23.52
C ASN A 135 -11.19 -2.26 24.59
N LEU A 136 -10.90 -1.91 25.84
CA LEU A 136 -11.92 -1.89 26.91
C LEU A 136 -12.94 -0.77 26.69
N ALA A 137 -12.52 0.38 26.16
CA ALA A 137 -13.36 1.56 25.94
C ALA A 137 -14.22 1.46 24.66
N ILE A 138 -13.88 0.56 23.71
CA ILE A 138 -14.71 0.32 22.52
C ILE A 138 -16.08 -0.23 22.93
N PRO A 139 -17.19 0.43 22.50
CA PRO A 139 -18.54 -0.06 22.79
C PRO A 139 -18.75 -1.52 22.35
N PRO A 140 -19.48 -2.33 23.14
CA PRO A 140 -19.66 -3.76 22.84
C PRO A 140 -20.16 -4.04 21.42
N GLU A 141 -21.09 -3.23 20.93
CA GLU A 141 -21.67 -3.35 19.59
C GLU A 141 -20.68 -3.07 18.44
N MET A 142 -19.57 -2.41 18.73
CA MET A 142 -18.52 -2.11 17.74
C MET A 142 -17.36 -3.11 17.76
N ARG A 143 -17.24 -3.95 18.79
CA ARG A 143 -16.09 -4.85 18.98
C ARG A 143 -15.94 -5.92 17.89
N SER A 144 -17.01 -6.23 17.18
CA SER A 144 -16.96 -7.18 16.05
C SER A 144 -16.18 -6.66 14.84
N TYR A 145 -16.03 -5.33 14.71
CA TYR A 145 -15.36 -4.70 13.59
C TYR A 145 -14.37 -3.59 13.99
N SER A 146 -14.21 -3.30 15.27
CA SER A 146 -13.31 -2.26 15.76
C SER A 146 -12.35 -2.81 16.80
N ALA A 147 -11.07 -2.44 16.68
CA ALA A 147 -10.02 -2.79 17.62
C ALA A 147 -9.01 -1.67 17.78
N SER A 148 -8.19 -1.75 18.84
CA SER A 148 -6.95 -0.97 18.96
C SER A 148 -5.76 -1.92 18.97
N GLU A 149 -4.76 -1.66 18.14
CA GLU A 149 -3.55 -2.46 18.01
C GLU A 149 -2.32 -1.65 18.43
N PHE A 150 -1.39 -2.35 19.07
CA PHE A 150 -0.09 -1.81 19.42
C PHE A 150 0.90 -1.97 18.27
N HIS A 151 1.60 -0.89 17.93
CA HIS A 151 2.82 -0.93 17.14
C HIS A 151 3.83 0.05 17.73
N PRO A 152 5.07 -0.37 18.08
CA PRO A 152 6.00 0.52 18.75
C PRO A 152 6.45 1.65 17.84
N SER A 153 6.49 2.86 18.38
CA SER A 153 7.14 3.99 17.73
C SER A 153 8.65 3.87 17.83
N ALA A 154 9.35 4.12 16.74
CA ALA A 154 10.80 4.10 16.68
C ALA A 154 11.32 5.23 15.77
N ASP A 155 12.49 5.78 16.13
CA ASP A 155 13.12 6.87 15.37
C ASP A 155 13.70 6.40 14.03
N ASN A 156 13.97 5.09 13.92
CA ASN A 156 14.51 4.46 12.72
C ASN A 156 14.20 2.95 12.70
N SER A 157 14.49 2.31 11.56
CA SER A 157 14.23 0.88 11.33
C SER A 157 15.04 -0.04 12.25
N VAL A 158 16.30 0.28 12.54
CA VAL A 158 17.13 -0.51 13.49
C VAL A 158 16.48 -0.54 14.87
N ALA A 159 16.10 0.64 15.38
CA ALA A 159 15.43 0.74 16.68
C ALA A 159 14.10 -0.03 16.70
N LEU A 160 13.34 -0.01 15.60
CA LEU A 160 12.11 -0.80 15.47
C LEU A 160 12.38 -2.30 15.52
N LEU A 161 13.35 -2.79 14.74
CA LEU A 161 13.74 -4.21 14.70
C LEU A 161 14.29 -4.70 16.05
N CYS A 162 14.99 -3.83 16.82
CA CYS A 162 15.45 -4.15 18.16
C CYS A 162 14.31 -4.18 19.18
N LYS A 163 13.34 -3.27 19.09
CA LYS A 163 12.22 -3.15 20.04
C LYS A 163 11.09 -4.15 19.78
N ASN A 164 10.94 -4.65 18.55
CA ASN A 164 9.81 -5.49 18.16
C ASN A 164 10.30 -6.84 17.58
N ALA A 165 10.33 -7.86 18.44
CA ALA A 165 10.76 -9.22 18.09
C ALA A 165 9.87 -9.84 16.99
N SER A 166 8.57 -9.53 16.95
CA SER A 166 7.65 -10.04 15.91
C SER A 166 8.00 -9.45 14.55
N VAL A 167 8.19 -8.13 14.45
CA VAL A 167 8.62 -7.48 13.20
C VAL A 167 9.96 -8.05 12.74
N ARG A 168 10.95 -8.15 13.66
CA ARG A 168 12.24 -8.73 13.34
C ARG A 168 12.13 -10.17 12.81
N SER A 169 11.28 -10.99 13.43
CA SER A 169 11.04 -12.38 13.01
C SER A 169 10.44 -12.45 11.61
N HIS A 170 9.48 -11.58 11.28
CA HIS A 170 8.88 -11.54 9.95
C HIS A 170 9.90 -11.11 8.89
N VAL A 171 10.66 -10.06 9.14
CA VAL A 171 11.74 -9.62 8.23
C VAL A 171 12.76 -10.73 8.01
N SER A 172 13.19 -11.41 9.08
CA SER A 172 14.15 -12.52 9.04
C SER A 172 13.68 -13.69 8.17
N LYS A 173 12.37 -14.01 8.15
CA LYS A 173 11.81 -15.08 7.30
C LYS A 173 11.83 -14.74 5.81
N VAL A 174 11.81 -13.47 5.47
CA VAL A 174 11.79 -12.99 4.08
C VAL A 174 13.20 -12.70 3.56
N CYS A 175 14.15 -12.47 4.47
CA CYS A 175 15.55 -12.18 4.13
C CYS A 175 16.41 -13.44 4.02
N ALA A 176 17.51 -13.33 3.29
CA ALA A 176 18.52 -14.39 3.14
C ALA A 176 19.44 -14.52 4.37
N SER A 177 19.50 -13.50 5.21
CA SER A 177 20.36 -13.40 6.40
C SER A 177 19.54 -13.01 7.64
N ASN A 178 20.07 -13.34 8.82
CA ASN A 178 19.51 -12.94 10.12
C ASN A 178 20.30 -11.79 10.75
N ASP A 179 21.33 -11.29 10.09
CA ASP A 179 22.14 -10.19 10.59
C ASP A 179 21.32 -8.89 10.60
N LEU A 180 21.39 -8.15 11.71
CA LEU A 180 20.60 -6.96 11.93
C LEU A 180 20.83 -5.89 10.84
N SER A 181 22.04 -5.78 10.33
CA SER A 181 22.41 -4.85 9.24
C SER A 181 21.70 -5.20 7.94
N ASP A 182 21.60 -6.51 7.61
CA ASP A 182 20.92 -6.98 6.40
C ASP A 182 19.41 -6.84 6.54
N LEU A 183 18.86 -7.16 7.73
CA LEU A 183 17.44 -6.97 8.04
C LEU A 183 17.04 -5.49 7.96
N ASP A 184 17.87 -4.59 8.50
CA ASP A 184 17.65 -3.14 8.41
C ASP A 184 17.71 -2.65 6.97
N SER A 185 18.68 -3.12 6.20
CA SER A 185 18.83 -2.77 4.78
C SER A 185 17.62 -3.23 3.95
N ALA A 186 17.16 -4.47 4.15
CA ALA A 186 15.95 -4.98 3.50
C ALA A 186 14.70 -4.18 3.91
N PHE A 187 14.55 -3.86 5.19
CA PHE A 187 13.44 -3.04 5.69
C PHE A 187 13.43 -1.66 5.03
N ARG A 188 14.60 -1.01 4.93
CA ARG A 188 14.74 0.32 4.27
C ARG A 188 14.47 0.26 2.77
N LEU A 189 14.83 -0.81 2.08
CA LEU A 189 14.49 -0.99 0.67
C LEU A 189 12.97 -1.02 0.47
N VAL A 190 12.25 -1.83 1.25
CA VAL A 190 10.79 -1.86 1.19
C VAL A 190 10.19 -0.50 1.58
N LEU A 191 10.76 0.18 2.59
CA LEU A 191 10.33 1.52 3.00
C LEU A 191 10.50 2.54 1.89
N SER A 192 11.62 2.53 1.16
CA SER A 192 11.84 3.43 0.02
C SER A 192 10.83 3.17 -1.10
N VAL A 193 10.54 1.90 -1.39
CA VAL A 193 9.49 1.53 -2.35
C VAL A 193 8.11 2.05 -1.90
N CYS A 194 7.80 1.96 -0.59
CA CYS A 194 6.53 2.48 -0.05
C CYS A 194 6.38 4.00 -0.15
N ILE A 195 7.48 4.76 -0.09
CA ILE A 195 7.45 6.23 -0.21
C ILE A 195 7.02 6.64 -1.63
N ASP A 196 7.54 5.93 -2.63
CA ASP A 196 7.31 6.23 -4.05
C ASP A 196 6.09 5.48 -4.63
N ALA A 197 5.38 4.70 -3.78
CA ALA A 197 4.28 3.85 -4.21
C ALA A 197 3.09 4.63 -4.78
N PRO A 198 2.45 4.14 -5.85
CA PRO A 198 1.14 4.61 -6.27
C PRO A 198 0.08 4.32 -5.20
N ALA A 199 -1.13 4.83 -5.40
CA ALA A 199 -2.19 4.77 -4.39
C ALA A 199 -2.48 3.36 -3.85
N VAL A 200 -2.41 2.31 -4.70
CA VAL A 200 -2.69 0.91 -4.31
C VAL A 200 -1.67 -0.02 -4.94
N VAL A 201 -1.01 -0.86 -4.14
CA VAL A 201 0.04 -1.79 -4.60
C VAL A 201 -0.10 -3.14 -3.92
N SER A 202 0.18 -4.25 -4.63
CA SER A 202 0.20 -5.58 -4.00
C SER A 202 1.44 -5.76 -3.12
N VAL A 203 1.32 -6.60 -2.09
CA VAL A 203 2.47 -6.99 -1.25
C VAL A 203 3.55 -7.67 -2.08
N GLY A 204 3.13 -8.48 -3.08
CA GLY A 204 4.05 -9.12 -4.01
C GLY A 204 4.88 -8.11 -4.81
N ASP A 205 4.26 -7.01 -5.26
CA ASP A 205 4.97 -5.95 -5.98
C ASP A 205 5.94 -5.18 -5.08
N PHE A 206 5.54 -4.87 -3.84
CA PHE A 206 6.44 -4.22 -2.88
C PHE A 206 7.71 -5.04 -2.65
N VAL A 207 7.55 -6.33 -2.31
CA VAL A 207 8.69 -7.22 -2.03
C VAL A 207 9.50 -7.48 -3.30
N GLY A 208 8.85 -7.74 -4.42
CA GLY A 208 9.49 -8.02 -5.70
C GLY A 208 10.33 -6.85 -6.20
N LEU A 209 9.81 -5.62 -6.10
CA LEU A 209 10.56 -4.44 -6.49
C LEU A 209 11.73 -4.17 -5.52
N ALA A 210 11.51 -4.25 -4.20
CA ALA A 210 12.59 -4.10 -3.23
C ALA A 210 13.72 -5.10 -3.50
N ARG A 211 13.39 -6.36 -3.82
CA ARG A 211 14.35 -7.38 -4.19
C ARG A 211 15.10 -7.05 -5.50
N SER A 212 14.41 -6.54 -6.50
CA SER A 212 15.02 -6.22 -7.81
C SER A 212 16.08 -5.12 -7.74
N ILE A 213 15.95 -4.20 -6.79
CA ILE A 213 16.91 -3.11 -6.55
C ILE A 213 17.96 -3.46 -5.49
N SER A 214 17.81 -4.61 -4.80
CA SER A 214 18.74 -5.07 -3.76
C SER A 214 20.04 -5.61 -4.39
N LYS A 215 21.16 -5.01 -4.04
CA LYS A 215 22.49 -5.47 -4.47
C LYS A 215 23.48 -5.36 -3.30
N PRO A 216 23.95 -6.49 -2.72
CA PRO A 216 23.55 -7.88 -3.04
C PRO A 216 22.08 -8.18 -2.74
N ASP A 217 21.56 -9.33 -3.25
CA ASP A 217 20.18 -9.77 -2.95
C ASP A 217 20.06 -10.11 -1.46
N LEU A 218 19.31 -9.29 -0.72
CA LEU A 218 19.08 -9.44 0.71
C LEU A 218 17.90 -10.36 1.02
N PHE A 219 17.10 -10.72 0.00
CA PHE A 219 15.86 -11.48 0.17
C PHE A 219 16.10 -12.98 -0.02
N SER A 220 15.29 -13.80 0.66
CA SER A 220 15.35 -15.25 0.50
C SER A 220 14.82 -15.68 -0.87
N GLY A 221 15.21 -16.90 -1.31
CA GLY A 221 14.73 -17.47 -2.56
C GLY A 221 13.22 -17.62 -2.68
N THR A 222 12.49 -17.59 -1.56
CA THR A 222 11.01 -17.64 -1.52
C THR A 222 10.36 -16.28 -1.74
N ALA A 223 11.11 -15.16 -1.59
CA ALA A 223 10.59 -13.85 -1.91
C ALA A 223 10.32 -13.74 -3.43
N PRO A 224 9.18 -13.19 -3.86
CA PRO A 224 8.84 -13.13 -5.27
C PRO A 224 9.87 -12.31 -6.06
N ILE A 225 10.28 -12.84 -7.20
CA ILE A 225 11.07 -12.11 -8.20
C ILE A 225 10.07 -11.66 -9.26
N ARG A 226 9.92 -10.35 -9.42
CA ARG A 226 9.14 -9.84 -10.55
C ARG A 226 10.01 -9.90 -11.80
N PRO A 227 9.51 -10.52 -12.88
CA PRO A 227 10.23 -10.51 -14.15
C PRO A 227 10.44 -9.06 -14.59
N GLY A 228 11.56 -8.81 -15.24
CA GLY A 228 11.82 -7.53 -15.91
C GLY A 228 10.74 -7.19 -16.95
N PRO A 229 10.81 -6.02 -17.59
CA PRO A 229 9.93 -5.71 -18.70
C PRO A 229 9.97 -6.85 -19.74
N PRO A 230 8.83 -7.18 -20.39
CA PRO A 230 8.78 -8.25 -21.38
C PRO A 230 9.83 -8.05 -22.47
N GLY A 231 10.38 -9.16 -23.00
CA GLY A 231 11.44 -9.11 -24.00
C GLY A 231 11.07 -8.28 -25.24
N TRP A 232 9.83 -8.40 -25.71
CA TRP A 232 9.32 -7.59 -26.84
C TRP A 232 9.34 -6.08 -26.53
N LEU A 233 9.00 -5.68 -25.30
CA LEU A 233 9.01 -4.28 -24.87
C LEU A 233 10.43 -3.72 -24.84
N LEU A 234 11.39 -4.51 -24.31
CA LEU A 234 12.81 -4.14 -24.31
C LEU A 234 13.37 -4.05 -25.73
N SER A 235 13.04 -5.02 -26.60
CA SER A 235 13.47 -5.04 -27.99
C SER A 235 12.93 -3.82 -28.74
N LYS A 236 11.64 -3.49 -28.54
CA LYS A 236 11.04 -2.32 -29.19
C LYS A 236 11.63 -1.01 -28.68
N CYS A 237 11.90 -0.88 -27.38
CA CYS A 237 12.60 0.29 -26.84
C CYS A 237 14.01 0.45 -27.41
N ALA A 238 14.72 -0.66 -27.65
CA ALA A 238 16.07 -0.64 -28.20
C ALA A 238 16.16 -0.12 -29.66
N GLU A 239 15.05 -0.17 -30.40
CA GLU A 239 14.97 0.42 -31.76
C GLU A 239 15.03 1.97 -31.72
N PHE A 240 14.74 2.59 -30.57
CA PHE A 240 14.69 4.03 -30.45
C PHE A 240 15.79 4.53 -29.49
N GLU A 241 16.78 5.23 -30.02
CA GLU A 241 17.92 5.75 -29.26
C GLU A 241 17.42 6.61 -28.07
N GLY A 242 17.88 6.26 -26.85
CA GLY A 242 17.51 6.98 -25.62
C GLY A 242 16.18 6.56 -25.00
N MET A 243 15.44 5.63 -25.61
CA MET A 243 14.25 5.05 -24.99
C MET A 243 14.63 3.93 -24.03
N LYS A 244 13.99 3.90 -22.85
CA LYS A 244 14.24 2.90 -21.80
C LYS A 244 12.94 2.39 -21.23
N ALA A 245 12.87 1.07 -21.00
CA ALA A 245 11.80 0.46 -20.23
C ALA A 245 12.35 -0.06 -18.89
N GLU A 246 11.66 0.22 -17.83
CA GLU A 246 11.97 -0.25 -16.47
C GLU A 246 10.68 -0.64 -15.75
N ILE A 247 10.80 -1.41 -14.67
CA ILE A 247 9.67 -1.64 -13.77
C ILE A 247 9.76 -0.62 -12.64
N LYS A 248 8.64 0.05 -12.40
CA LYS A 248 8.42 0.87 -11.21
C LYS A 248 7.13 0.43 -10.54
N LEU A 249 7.24 -0.05 -9.29
CA LEU A 249 6.08 -0.37 -8.45
C LEU A 249 5.09 -1.35 -9.12
N GLY A 250 5.61 -2.37 -9.80
CA GLY A 250 4.80 -3.39 -10.46
C GLY A 250 4.14 -2.95 -11.78
N VAL A 251 4.46 -1.75 -12.27
CA VAL A 251 4.04 -1.27 -13.59
C VAL A 251 5.26 -1.08 -14.50
N TYR A 252 5.08 -1.27 -15.80
CA TYR A 252 6.14 -0.95 -16.75
C TYR A 252 6.15 0.55 -17.02
N CYS A 253 7.33 1.15 -16.89
CA CYS A 253 7.57 2.55 -17.13
C CYS A 253 8.49 2.71 -18.33
N VAL A 254 8.00 3.33 -19.39
CA VAL A 254 8.78 3.63 -20.59
C VAL A 254 9.08 5.12 -20.65
N ARG A 255 10.37 5.46 -20.74
CA ARG A 255 10.85 6.85 -20.80
C ARG A 255 11.49 7.15 -22.14
N TYR A 256 11.19 8.32 -22.67
CA TYR A 256 11.81 8.85 -23.88
C TYR A 256 11.83 10.37 -23.85
N GLN A 257 13.02 10.99 -23.94
CA GLN A 257 13.22 12.44 -24.04
C GLN A 257 12.44 13.26 -23.00
N GLY A 258 12.39 12.80 -21.73
CA GLY A 258 11.70 13.47 -20.65
C GLY A 258 10.20 13.13 -20.54
N PHE A 259 9.64 12.41 -21.49
CA PHE A 259 8.29 11.84 -21.37
C PHE A 259 8.35 10.47 -20.67
N GLU A 260 7.36 10.20 -19.84
CA GLU A 260 7.20 8.91 -19.17
C GLU A 260 5.77 8.40 -19.42
N VAL A 261 5.67 7.12 -19.79
CA VAL A 261 4.40 6.39 -19.89
C VAL A 261 4.49 5.17 -19.00
N THR A 262 3.50 4.99 -18.12
CA THR A 262 3.35 3.77 -17.30
C THR A 262 2.27 2.88 -17.92
N THR A 263 2.46 1.56 -17.85
CA THR A 263 1.47 0.57 -18.31
C THR A 263 1.27 -0.47 -17.22
N GLY A 264 0.13 -1.19 -17.23
CA GLY A 264 -0.11 -2.28 -16.29
C GLY A 264 0.90 -3.45 -16.45
N ALA A 265 1.02 -4.25 -15.40
CA ALA A 265 1.87 -5.45 -15.39
C ALA A 265 1.40 -6.54 -16.37
N ASP A 266 0.15 -6.49 -16.82
CA ASP A 266 -0.48 -7.47 -17.72
C ASP A 266 -0.34 -7.08 -19.21
N LEU A 267 0.68 -6.32 -19.54
CA LEU A 267 0.94 -5.90 -20.93
C LEU A 267 1.29 -7.11 -21.79
N THR A 268 0.33 -7.56 -22.61
CA THR A 268 0.51 -8.65 -23.55
C THR A 268 1.30 -8.19 -24.78
N GLU A 269 2.06 -9.11 -25.36
CA GLU A 269 2.77 -8.86 -26.62
C GLU A 269 1.76 -8.63 -27.75
N PRO A 270 1.87 -7.51 -28.47
CA PRO A 270 1.01 -7.26 -29.63
C PRO A 270 1.39 -8.16 -30.81
N ASP A 271 0.47 -8.34 -31.76
CA ASP A 271 0.77 -9.01 -33.02
C ASP A 271 1.91 -8.31 -33.77
N VAL A 272 2.71 -9.09 -34.51
CA VAL A 272 3.88 -8.61 -35.27
C VAL A 272 3.53 -7.44 -36.19
N ALA A 273 2.37 -7.50 -36.87
CA ALA A 273 1.91 -6.42 -37.75
C ALA A 273 1.65 -5.10 -37.01
N VAL A 274 1.20 -5.18 -35.75
CA VAL A 274 1.03 -4.03 -34.87
C VAL A 274 2.39 -3.46 -34.47
N LEU A 275 3.33 -4.34 -34.05
CA LEU A 275 4.68 -3.94 -33.67
C LEU A 275 5.43 -3.27 -34.82
N ASP A 276 5.32 -3.79 -36.05
CA ASP A 276 5.93 -3.23 -37.26
C ASP A 276 5.36 -1.84 -37.58
N GLY A 277 4.08 -1.62 -37.31
CA GLY A 277 3.41 -0.32 -37.47
C GLY A 277 3.83 0.76 -36.47
N LEU A 278 4.49 0.35 -35.36
CA LEU A 278 5.02 1.25 -34.32
C LEU A 278 6.45 1.72 -34.64
N ASP A 279 6.62 2.32 -35.81
CA ASP A 279 7.90 2.69 -36.43
C ASP A 279 8.52 3.99 -35.88
N THR A 280 7.82 4.70 -34.98
CA THR A 280 8.29 5.94 -34.35
C THR A 280 8.08 5.91 -32.84
N PRO A 281 8.96 6.59 -32.04
CA PRO A 281 8.80 6.71 -30.60
C PRO A 281 7.40 7.22 -30.20
N LEU A 282 6.87 8.19 -30.93
CA LEU A 282 5.57 8.79 -30.62
C LEU A 282 4.41 7.81 -30.84
N LYS A 283 4.44 7.02 -31.92
CA LYS A 283 3.44 5.98 -32.16
C LYS A 283 3.50 4.93 -31.05
N PHE A 284 4.70 4.52 -30.68
CA PHE A 284 4.91 3.53 -29.64
C PHE A 284 4.42 4.04 -28.26
N MET A 285 4.77 5.26 -27.86
CA MET A 285 4.30 5.86 -26.62
C MET A 285 2.77 6.00 -26.60
N LYS A 286 2.14 6.40 -27.73
CA LYS A 286 0.69 6.47 -27.84
C LYS A 286 0.01 5.10 -27.72
N PHE A 287 0.60 4.06 -28.31
CA PHE A 287 0.14 2.68 -28.17
C PHE A 287 0.13 2.26 -26.69
N LEU A 288 1.24 2.47 -25.98
CA LEU A 288 1.35 2.16 -24.56
C LEU A 288 0.31 2.94 -23.71
N MET A 289 0.04 4.20 -24.04
CA MET A 289 -1.00 5.00 -23.38
C MET A 289 -2.41 4.48 -23.66
N ALA A 290 -2.67 3.95 -24.85
CA ALA A 290 -3.99 3.41 -25.22
C ALA A 290 -4.28 2.10 -24.47
N THR A 291 -3.26 1.25 -24.22
CA THR A 291 -3.45 0.01 -23.45
C THR A 291 -3.85 0.26 -22.01
N LEU A 292 -3.44 1.39 -21.40
CA LEU A 292 -3.90 1.82 -20.07
C LEU A 292 -5.41 2.11 -20.02
N ARG A 293 -5.95 2.73 -21.05
CA ARG A 293 -7.38 3.12 -21.06
C ARG A 293 -8.32 1.92 -21.10
N HIS A 294 -7.90 0.80 -21.70
CA HIS A 294 -8.68 -0.43 -21.73
C HIS A 294 -8.67 -1.24 -20.43
N GLN A 295 -7.74 -0.96 -19.53
CA GLN A 295 -7.66 -1.63 -18.21
C GLN A 295 -8.40 -0.87 -17.10
N LEU A 296 -8.87 0.37 -17.37
CA LEU A 296 -9.59 1.22 -16.43
C LEU A 296 -11.11 1.27 -16.68
N LEU A 297 -11.62 0.57 -17.68
CA LEU A 297 -13.03 0.37 -18.02
C LEU A 297 -13.48 -1.05 -17.70
#